data_e0f08493888ea7872fe3765bf4eb5a9f
#
_entry.id   e0f08493888ea7872fe3765bf4eb5a9f
#
_cell.length_a   1.000
_cell.length_b   1.000
_cell.length_c   1.000
_cell.angle_alpha   90.00
_cell.angle_beta   90.00
_cell.angle_gamma   90.00
#
_symmetry.space_group_name_H-M   'P 1'
#
loop_
_entity.id
_entity.type
_entity.pdbx_description
1 polymer ?
#
loop_
_entity_poly.entity_id
_entity_poly.type
_entity_poly.pdbx_seq_one_letter_code
_entity_poly.pdbx_strand_id
1 'polypeptide(L)'
;YQGFPTSNHYGATADGLVLGYRAGAKLLYADTLQYHPTGAAFPQQIFGALVTEKVRSLGAKLVNCDGKVFMHPLETRDVAAASIIRECTDRNKGVDTGSGKAVWLDTPMIERIGGEGTIEARIPAMLRMFMNHGIDIRREPILVFPTLHYQNGGLDINVDGMTPNVPNLYVAGEAVGGIHGRNRLMGNSLLDIIVFGRSAGRNAAHRAAETVPAKLTLNHVAEFEAQLKAAGIETEAVSPKLLPDYRRK
;
A
#
# COMPACT_ATOMS: atom_id res chain seq x y z
N TYR A 1 4.23 -0.07 9.85
CA TYR A 1 3.74 -1.26 10.57
C TYR A 1 4.89 -2.22 10.79
N GLN A 2 5.50 -2.09 11.93
CA GLN A 2 6.69 -2.85 12.31
C GLN A 2 6.36 -4.36 12.37
N GLY A 3 7.17 -5.19 11.71
CA GLY A 3 7.02 -6.64 11.73
C GLY A 3 6.08 -7.23 10.67
N PHE A 4 5.42 -6.42 9.84
CA PHE A 4 4.58 -6.92 8.75
C PHE A 4 5.20 -6.61 7.38
N PRO A 5 5.16 -7.56 6.43
CA PRO A 5 5.60 -7.29 5.07
C PRO A 5 4.69 -6.24 4.42
N THR A 6 5.26 -5.39 3.58
CA THR A 6 4.52 -4.38 2.84
C THR A 6 4.90 -4.39 1.37
N SER A 7 3.94 -4.11 0.50
CA SER A 7 4.18 -3.88 -0.92
C SER A 7 4.67 -2.47 -1.23
N ASN A 8 4.71 -1.58 -0.23
CA ASN A 8 5.09 -0.19 -0.37
C ASN A 8 6.58 0.02 -0.04
N HIS A 9 7.13 1.13 -0.51
CA HIS A 9 8.44 1.58 -0.11
C HIS A 9 8.47 1.89 1.39
N TYR A 10 9.55 1.52 2.09
CA TYR A 10 9.69 1.73 3.53
C TYR A 10 9.70 3.21 3.95
N GLY A 11 9.98 4.12 3.03
CA GLY A 11 9.85 5.56 3.23
C GLY A 11 8.39 6.08 3.23
N ALA A 12 7.40 5.24 2.98
CA ALA A 12 5.98 5.59 3.11
C ALA A 12 5.57 5.53 4.58
N THR A 13 5.86 6.60 5.33
CA THR A 13 5.76 6.67 6.80
C THR A 13 4.55 7.46 7.30
N ALA A 14 3.56 7.68 6.44
CA ALA A 14 2.33 8.43 6.75
C ALA A 14 2.54 9.91 7.09
N ASP A 15 3.59 10.54 6.58
CA ASP A 15 3.94 11.93 6.90
C ASP A 15 2.79 12.90 6.64
N GLY A 16 2.07 12.76 5.52
CA GLY A 16 0.90 13.58 5.20
C GLY A 16 -0.23 13.45 6.24
N LEU A 17 -0.48 12.24 6.74
CA LEU A 17 -1.45 12.00 7.81
C LEU A 17 -1.03 12.68 9.11
N VAL A 18 0.25 12.53 9.48
CA VAL A 18 0.81 13.11 10.71
C VAL A 18 0.77 14.63 10.66
N LEU A 19 1.16 15.24 9.53
CA LEU A 19 1.09 16.70 9.34
C LEU A 19 -0.32 17.23 9.49
N GLY A 20 -1.30 16.59 8.82
CA GLY A 20 -2.70 16.99 8.92
C GLY A 20 -3.27 16.79 10.34
N TYR A 21 -2.98 15.65 10.98
CA TYR A 21 -3.40 15.39 12.35
C TYR A 21 -2.84 16.42 13.35
N ARG A 22 -1.55 16.75 13.24
CA ARG A 22 -0.90 17.77 14.08
C ARG A 22 -1.44 19.18 13.85
N ALA A 23 -1.88 19.49 12.62
CA ALA A 23 -2.60 20.72 12.31
C ALA A 23 -4.03 20.75 12.90
N GLY A 24 -4.49 19.65 13.48
CA GLY A 24 -5.82 19.52 14.09
C GLY A 24 -6.89 18.93 13.18
N ALA A 25 -6.53 18.41 12.00
CA ALA A 25 -7.49 17.78 11.10
C ALA A 25 -8.00 16.46 11.67
N LYS A 26 -9.26 16.15 11.39
CA LYS A 26 -9.91 14.89 11.82
C LYS A 26 -9.49 13.73 10.93
N LEU A 27 -9.44 12.54 11.53
CA LEU A 27 -9.21 11.29 10.84
C LEU A 27 -10.53 10.52 10.68
N LEU A 28 -10.71 9.91 9.51
CA LEU A 28 -11.78 8.95 9.22
C LEU A 28 -11.18 7.56 9.02
N TYR A 29 -11.81 6.54 9.59
CA TYR A 29 -11.45 5.12 9.40
C TYR A 29 -9.96 4.82 9.60
N ALA A 30 -9.30 5.47 10.56
CA ALA A 30 -7.87 5.31 10.81
C ALA A 30 -7.45 3.86 11.14
N ASP A 31 -8.42 3.04 11.53
CA ASP A 31 -8.29 1.60 11.80
C ASP A 31 -8.32 0.71 10.54
N THR A 32 -8.59 1.27 9.36
CA THR A 32 -8.78 0.49 8.14
C THR A 32 -7.53 0.41 7.27
N LEU A 33 -6.87 -0.73 7.36
CA LEU A 33 -5.74 -1.11 6.53
C LEU A 33 -6.17 -2.15 5.51
N GLN A 34 -5.78 -1.99 4.26
CA GLN A 34 -5.99 -3.00 3.23
C GLN A 34 -4.75 -3.86 3.09
N TYR A 35 -4.93 -5.17 3.27
CA TYR A 35 -3.96 -6.16 2.86
C TYR A 35 -4.16 -6.51 1.39
N HIS A 36 -3.07 -6.60 0.64
CA HIS A 36 -3.10 -7.29 -0.64
C HIS A 36 -2.98 -8.80 -0.38
N PRO A 37 -3.90 -9.63 -0.85
CA PRO A 37 -3.91 -11.06 -0.49
C PRO A 37 -2.68 -11.82 -1.00
N THR A 38 -2.07 -11.35 -2.09
CA THR A 38 -0.97 -12.03 -2.75
C THR A 38 0.29 -11.17 -2.74
N GLY A 39 0.99 -11.12 -1.60
CA GLY A 39 2.39 -10.74 -1.53
C GLY A 39 3.27 -11.96 -1.77
N ALA A 40 4.42 -11.81 -2.43
CA ALA A 40 5.38 -12.91 -2.58
C ALA A 40 5.87 -13.35 -1.19
N ALA A 41 5.74 -14.64 -0.88
CA ALA A 41 6.20 -15.21 0.39
C ALA A 41 7.55 -15.95 0.25
N PHE A 42 7.95 -16.20 -0.97
CA PHE A 42 9.23 -16.83 -1.34
C PHE A 42 9.60 -16.41 -2.78
N PRO A 43 10.90 -16.22 -3.06
CA PRO A 43 12.04 -16.29 -2.17
C PRO A 43 12.16 -15.05 -1.26
N GLN A 44 13.04 -15.12 -0.25
CA GLN A 44 13.19 -14.06 0.76
C GLN A 44 13.56 -12.68 0.17
N GLN A 45 14.30 -12.65 -0.95
CA GLN A 45 14.73 -11.42 -1.62
C GLN A 45 13.57 -10.55 -2.13
N ILE A 46 12.43 -11.16 -2.40
CA ILE A 46 11.21 -10.46 -2.85
C ILE A 46 10.05 -10.62 -1.86
N PHE A 47 10.35 -10.98 -0.62
CA PHE A 47 9.34 -11.15 0.41
C PHE A 47 8.50 -9.88 0.59
N GLY A 48 7.17 -10.04 0.53
CA GLY A 48 6.23 -8.93 0.59
C GLY A 48 5.99 -8.19 -0.74
N ALA A 49 6.78 -8.46 -1.78
CA ALA A 49 6.59 -7.83 -3.09
C ALA A 49 5.19 -8.14 -3.67
N LEU A 50 4.63 -7.17 -4.36
CA LEU A 50 3.28 -7.27 -4.90
C LEU A 50 3.20 -8.30 -6.04
N VAL A 51 2.45 -9.36 -5.83
CA VAL A 51 1.95 -10.24 -6.90
C VAL A 51 0.58 -9.72 -7.33
N THR A 52 0.54 -9.12 -8.53
CA THR A 52 -0.66 -8.42 -9.01
C THR A 52 -1.91 -9.30 -9.00
N GLU A 53 -3.05 -8.72 -8.68
CA GLU A 53 -4.35 -9.39 -8.70
C GLU A 53 -4.71 -9.98 -10.08
N LYS A 54 -4.12 -9.45 -11.14
CA LYS A 54 -4.27 -9.96 -12.51
C LYS A 54 -3.87 -11.43 -12.63
N VAL A 55 -2.94 -11.92 -11.81
CA VAL A 55 -2.55 -13.34 -11.78
C VAL A 55 -3.77 -14.23 -11.46
N ARG A 56 -4.55 -13.86 -10.45
CA ARG A 56 -5.78 -14.57 -10.09
C ARG A 56 -6.87 -14.41 -11.15
N SER A 57 -7.02 -13.22 -11.73
CA SER A 57 -8.02 -12.96 -12.77
C SER A 57 -7.72 -13.69 -14.09
N LEU A 58 -6.48 -14.10 -14.33
CA LEU A 58 -6.10 -14.94 -15.48
C LEU A 58 -6.30 -16.45 -15.22
N GLY A 59 -6.73 -16.84 -14.01
CA GLY A 59 -7.11 -18.20 -13.70
C GLY A 59 -6.27 -18.92 -12.64
N ALA A 60 -5.21 -18.29 -12.09
CA ALA A 60 -4.44 -18.88 -11.00
C ALA A 60 -5.31 -19.06 -9.75
N LYS A 61 -5.22 -20.21 -9.12
CA LYS A 61 -5.99 -20.57 -7.93
C LYS A 61 -5.11 -20.59 -6.68
N LEU A 62 -5.72 -20.26 -5.55
CA LEU A 62 -5.08 -20.38 -4.23
C LEU A 62 -5.27 -21.79 -3.70
N VAL A 63 -4.14 -22.44 -3.38
CA VAL A 63 -4.07 -23.86 -3.04
C VAL A 63 -3.31 -24.02 -1.73
N ASN A 64 -3.82 -24.83 -0.82
CA ASN A 64 -3.18 -25.14 0.46
C ASN A 64 -2.12 -26.25 0.35
N CYS A 65 -1.50 -26.61 1.47
CA CYS A 65 -0.46 -27.66 1.49
C CYS A 65 -0.98 -29.06 1.12
N ASP A 66 -2.30 -29.31 1.20
CA ASP A 66 -2.91 -30.57 0.78
C ASP A 66 -3.27 -30.59 -0.73
N GLY A 67 -2.92 -29.57 -1.48
CA GLY A 67 -3.28 -29.45 -2.90
C GLY A 67 -4.74 -29.06 -3.14
N LYS A 68 -5.45 -28.55 -2.11
CA LYS A 68 -6.88 -28.18 -2.21
C LYS A 68 -7.07 -26.69 -2.44
N VAL A 69 -7.92 -26.33 -3.39
CA VAL A 69 -8.43 -24.97 -3.54
C VAL A 69 -9.39 -24.68 -2.38
N PHE A 70 -9.13 -23.65 -1.61
CA PHE A 70 -9.85 -23.38 -0.36
C PHE A 70 -10.75 -22.15 -0.41
N MET A 71 -10.70 -21.39 -1.52
CA MET A 71 -11.52 -20.19 -1.73
C MET A 71 -11.73 -19.88 -3.20
N HIS A 72 -12.73 -19.06 -3.52
CA HIS A 72 -12.91 -18.56 -4.87
C HIS A 72 -11.79 -17.57 -5.25
N PRO A 73 -11.14 -17.71 -6.43
CA PRO A 73 -9.96 -16.90 -6.78
C PRO A 73 -10.24 -15.40 -6.94
N LEU A 74 -11.49 -15.01 -7.23
CA LEU A 74 -11.88 -13.61 -7.46
C LEU A 74 -12.61 -12.98 -6.27
N GLU A 75 -12.46 -13.54 -5.07
CA GLU A 75 -12.94 -12.89 -3.85
C GLU A 75 -12.32 -11.52 -3.63
N THR A 76 -13.03 -10.66 -2.89
CA THR A 76 -12.53 -9.35 -2.49
C THR A 76 -11.24 -9.45 -1.68
N ARG A 77 -10.44 -8.38 -1.65
CA ARG A 77 -9.11 -8.41 -1.03
C ARG A 77 -9.14 -8.76 0.45
N ASP A 78 -10.10 -8.22 1.18
CA ASP A 78 -10.30 -8.47 2.60
C ASP A 78 -10.67 -9.93 2.87
N VAL A 79 -11.64 -10.47 2.12
CA VAL A 79 -12.05 -11.88 2.22
C VAL A 79 -10.90 -12.80 1.84
N ALA A 80 -10.20 -12.50 0.74
CA ALA A 80 -9.08 -13.31 0.28
C ALA A 80 -7.92 -13.29 1.29
N ALA A 81 -7.53 -12.12 1.81
CA ALA A 81 -6.48 -12.01 2.81
C ALA A 81 -6.83 -12.75 4.10
N ALA A 82 -8.05 -12.56 4.62
CA ALA A 82 -8.53 -13.26 5.81
C ALA A 82 -8.57 -14.78 5.62
N SER A 83 -8.98 -15.24 4.42
CA SER A 83 -9.02 -16.68 4.11
C SER A 83 -7.62 -17.29 4.08
N ILE A 84 -6.63 -16.61 3.49
CA ILE A 84 -5.23 -17.09 3.46
C ILE A 84 -4.65 -17.12 4.87
N ILE A 85 -4.84 -16.06 5.66
CA ILE A 85 -4.37 -16.02 7.05
C ILE A 85 -4.96 -17.18 7.82
N ARG A 86 -6.28 -17.38 7.77
CA ARG A 86 -6.98 -18.46 8.46
C ARG A 86 -6.50 -19.84 8.02
N GLU A 87 -6.25 -20.03 6.72
CA GLU A 87 -5.73 -21.28 6.18
C GLU A 87 -4.34 -21.60 6.74
N CYS A 88 -3.48 -20.58 6.85
CA CYS A 88 -2.11 -20.73 7.37
C CYS A 88 -2.06 -20.87 8.90
N THR A 89 -2.89 -20.12 9.64
CA THR A 89 -2.85 -20.07 11.11
C THR A 89 -3.83 -21.08 11.74
N ASP A 90 -5.12 -20.84 11.62
CA ASP A 90 -6.15 -21.57 12.37
C ASP A 90 -6.29 -23.02 11.88
N ARG A 91 -6.23 -23.22 10.56
CA ARG A 91 -6.33 -24.55 9.94
C ARG A 91 -5.00 -25.28 9.84
N ASN A 92 -3.90 -24.58 10.03
CA ASN A 92 -2.54 -25.11 9.91
C ASN A 92 -2.26 -25.80 8.56
N LYS A 93 -2.86 -25.29 7.47
CA LYS A 93 -2.77 -25.82 6.10
C LYS A 93 -1.88 -24.99 5.18
N GLY A 94 -1.07 -24.09 5.74
CA GLY A 94 -0.04 -23.37 5.02
C GLY A 94 1.19 -24.22 4.74
N VAL A 95 1.93 -23.84 3.72
CA VAL A 95 3.25 -24.39 3.36
C VAL A 95 4.31 -23.61 4.13
N ASP A 96 5.27 -24.28 4.73
CA ASP A 96 6.38 -23.65 5.42
C ASP A 96 7.39 -23.05 4.42
N THR A 97 7.73 -21.78 4.62
CA THR A 97 8.70 -21.04 3.79
C THR A 97 10.07 -20.86 4.47
N GLY A 98 10.23 -21.35 5.69
CA GLY A 98 11.37 -21.05 6.55
C GLY A 98 11.28 -19.70 7.27
N SER A 99 10.42 -18.77 6.78
CA SER A 99 10.15 -17.46 7.41
C SER A 99 8.71 -17.32 7.91
N GLY A 100 7.92 -18.37 7.76
CA GLY A 100 6.50 -18.41 8.12
C GLY A 100 5.73 -19.36 7.21
N LYS A 101 4.39 -19.26 7.26
CA LYS A 101 3.52 -20.08 6.41
C LYS A 101 2.92 -19.27 5.29
N ALA A 102 2.77 -19.91 4.13
CA ALA A 102 2.19 -19.31 2.92
C ALA A 102 1.26 -20.31 2.23
N VAL A 103 0.59 -19.88 1.17
CA VAL A 103 -0.20 -20.75 0.31
C VAL A 103 0.33 -20.73 -1.12
N TRP A 104 0.09 -21.78 -1.87
CA TRP A 104 0.41 -21.79 -3.29
C TRP A 104 -0.55 -20.93 -4.10
N LEU A 105 -0.02 -20.19 -5.05
CA LEU A 105 -0.76 -19.58 -6.14
C LEU A 105 -0.38 -20.34 -7.43
N ASP A 106 -1.33 -21.12 -7.95
CA ASP A 106 -1.14 -22.02 -9.10
C ASP A 106 -1.07 -21.23 -10.40
N THR A 107 0.08 -20.63 -10.65
CA THR A 107 0.34 -19.81 -11.85
C THR A 107 0.37 -20.62 -13.15
N PRO A 108 0.86 -21.90 -13.20
CA PRO A 108 0.80 -22.72 -14.42
C PRO A 108 -0.62 -22.93 -14.97
N MET A 109 -1.65 -22.82 -14.13
CA MET A 109 -3.03 -22.88 -14.56
C MET A 109 -3.38 -21.81 -15.59
N ILE A 110 -2.70 -20.65 -15.55
CA ILE A 110 -2.90 -19.56 -16.52
C ILE A 110 -2.58 -20.01 -17.94
N GLU A 111 -1.44 -20.73 -18.13
CA GLU A 111 -1.05 -21.27 -19.44
C GLU A 111 -2.03 -22.36 -19.91
N ARG A 112 -2.56 -23.15 -18.97
CA ARG A 112 -3.56 -24.19 -19.30
C ARG A 112 -4.88 -23.61 -19.76
N ILE A 113 -5.32 -22.49 -19.17
CA ILE A 113 -6.60 -21.82 -19.50
C ILE A 113 -6.47 -20.94 -20.74
N GLY A 114 -5.41 -20.11 -20.79
CA GLY A 114 -5.23 -19.10 -21.82
C GLY A 114 -4.39 -19.54 -23.02
N GLY A 115 -3.75 -20.70 -22.94
CA GLY A 115 -2.77 -21.17 -23.92
C GLY A 115 -1.34 -20.76 -23.60
N GLU A 116 -0.39 -21.47 -24.19
CA GLU A 116 1.05 -21.20 -24.05
C GLU A 116 1.40 -19.76 -24.42
N GLY A 117 2.24 -19.08 -23.61
CA GLY A 117 2.63 -17.68 -23.81
C GLY A 117 1.71 -16.63 -23.15
N THR A 118 0.62 -17.05 -22.53
CA THR A 118 -0.34 -16.12 -21.87
C THR A 118 0.35 -15.33 -20.75
N ILE A 119 1.15 -15.95 -19.91
CA ILE A 119 1.88 -15.28 -18.81
C ILE A 119 2.84 -14.23 -19.39
N GLU A 120 3.60 -14.61 -20.42
CA GLU A 120 4.56 -13.71 -21.04
C GLU A 120 3.88 -12.48 -21.68
N ALA A 121 2.75 -12.67 -22.35
CA ALA A 121 2.00 -11.60 -22.99
C ALA A 121 1.23 -10.72 -21.99
N ARG A 122 0.65 -11.28 -20.95
CA ARG A 122 -0.32 -10.59 -20.09
C ARG A 122 0.26 -10.07 -18.77
N ILE A 123 1.32 -10.70 -18.23
CA ILE A 123 1.96 -10.37 -16.96
C ILE A 123 3.49 -10.48 -17.03
N PRO A 124 4.16 -9.90 -18.02
CA PRO A 124 5.60 -10.03 -18.24
C PRO A 124 6.44 -9.55 -17.05
N ALA A 125 5.95 -8.55 -16.31
CA ALA A 125 6.64 -8.05 -15.12
C ALA A 125 6.70 -9.09 -14.00
N MET A 126 5.63 -9.88 -13.81
CA MET A 126 5.62 -10.98 -12.84
C MET A 126 6.57 -12.08 -13.27
N LEU A 127 6.55 -12.47 -14.56
CA LEU A 127 7.48 -13.45 -15.08
C LEU A 127 8.94 -13.03 -14.82
N ARG A 128 9.32 -11.80 -15.19
CA ARG A 128 10.68 -11.29 -14.94
C ARG A 128 11.05 -11.28 -13.46
N MET A 129 10.13 -10.83 -12.59
CA MET A 129 10.38 -10.75 -11.16
C MET A 129 10.78 -12.12 -10.59
N PHE A 130 10.06 -13.17 -10.92
CA PHE A 130 10.33 -14.51 -10.41
C PHE A 130 11.48 -15.20 -11.15
N MET A 131 11.60 -15.02 -12.47
CA MET A 131 12.72 -15.55 -13.27
C MET A 131 14.08 -15.03 -12.79
N ASN A 132 14.18 -13.79 -12.33
CA ASN A 132 15.40 -13.24 -11.74
C ASN A 132 15.86 -14.00 -10.47
N HIS A 133 15.00 -14.84 -9.92
CA HIS A 133 15.26 -15.67 -8.75
C HIS A 133 15.17 -17.18 -9.07
N GLY A 134 15.21 -17.53 -10.36
CA GLY A 134 15.24 -18.93 -10.81
C GLY A 134 13.87 -19.62 -10.77
N ILE A 135 12.75 -18.89 -10.60
CA ILE A 135 11.40 -19.45 -10.55
C ILE A 135 10.66 -19.14 -11.86
N ASP A 136 10.33 -20.19 -12.62
CA ASP A 136 9.52 -20.06 -13.84
C ASP A 136 8.03 -20.24 -13.52
N ILE A 137 7.32 -19.14 -13.34
CA ILE A 137 5.89 -19.13 -12.99
C ILE A 137 4.97 -19.73 -14.05
N ARG A 138 5.49 -20.05 -15.22
CA ARG A 138 4.77 -20.79 -16.29
C ARG A 138 4.71 -22.29 -15.99
N ARG A 139 5.68 -22.80 -15.21
CA ARG A 139 5.91 -24.23 -14.96
C ARG A 139 5.68 -24.64 -13.52
N GLU A 140 5.90 -23.73 -12.59
CA GLU A 140 5.77 -24.00 -11.15
C GLU A 140 4.95 -22.91 -10.44
N PRO A 141 4.16 -23.29 -9.42
CA PRO A 141 3.39 -22.34 -8.62
C PRO A 141 4.31 -21.51 -7.75
N ILE A 142 3.81 -20.35 -7.28
CA ILE A 142 4.52 -19.45 -6.38
C ILE A 142 3.87 -19.42 -5.01
N LEU A 143 4.68 -19.15 -3.97
CA LEU A 143 4.19 -18.99 -2.61
C LEU A 143 3.80 -17.53 -2.36
N VAL A 144 2.60 -17.36 -1.80
CA VAL A 144 2.05 -16.03 -1.49
C VAL A 144 1.46 -15.98 -0.09
N PHE A 145 1.54 -14.78 0.53
CA PHE A 145 0.91 -14.46 1.82
C PHE A 145 0.45 -13.00 1.80
N PRO A 146 -0.60 -12.63 2.56
CA PRO A 146 -1.06 -11.26 2.62
C PRO A 146 0.01 -10.27 3.06
N THR A 147 0.06 -9.13 2.38
CA THR A 147 1.01 -8.04 2.64
C THR A 147 0.26 -6.72 2.82
N LEU A 148 0.76 -5.84 3.69
CA LEU A 148 0.22 -4.49 3.86
C LEU A 148 0.35 -3.71 2.56
N HIS A 149 -0.73 -3.04 2.14
CA HIS A 149 -0.78 -2.48 0.80
C HIS A 149 -1.32 -1.05 0.72
N TYR A 150 -2.42 -0.73 1.40
CA TYR A 150 -3.07 0.57 1.27
C TYR A 150 -3.78 0.98 2.57
N GLN A 151 -3.63 2.26 2.92
CA GLN A 151 -4.38 2.86 4.03
C GLN A 151 -5.71 3.40 3.47
N ASN A 152 -6.85 2.81 3.87
CA ASN A 152 -8.17 3.31 3.44
C ASN A 152 -8.64 4.49 4.27
N GLY A 153 -8.24 4.53 5.55
CA GLY A 153 -8.50 5.66 6.42
C GLY A 153 -7.51 6.79 6.21
N GLY A 154 -7.88 7.99 6.60
CA GLY A 154 -7.05 9.17 6.42
C GLY A 154 -7.72 10.43 6.92
N LEU A 155 -7.26 11.57 6.46
CA LEU A 155 -7.80 12.87 6.82
C LEU A 155 -9.21 13.05 6.24
N ASP A 156 -10.11 13.61 7.06
CA ASP A 156 -11.46 13.99 6.65
C ASP A 156 -11.41 15.20 5.70
N ILE A 157 -12.15 15.12 4.60
CA ILE A 157 -12.27 16.21 3.62
C ILE A 157 -13.72 16.47 3.21
N ASN A 158 -14.00 17.69 2.79
CA ASN A 158 -15.24 18.05 2.12
C ASN A 158 -15.15 17.79 0.59
N VAL A 159 -16.20 18.16 -0.14
CA VAL A 159 -16.29 17.98 -1.61
C VAL A 159 -15.22 18.75 -2.39
N ASP A 160 -14.64 19.79 -1.80
CA ASP A 160 -13.60 20.63 -2.42
C ASP A 160 -12.18 20.08 -2.17
N GLY A 161 -12.06 19.03 -1.38
CA GLY A 161 -10.78 18.43 -0.96
C GLY A 161 -10.14 19.13 0.24
N MET A 162 -10.85 20.08 0.89
CA MET A 162 -10.38 20.79 2.07
C MET A 162 -10.83 20.07 3.35
N THR A 163 -9.99 20.07 4.39
CA THR A 163 -10.39 19.53 5.70
C THR A 163 -11.46 20.42 6.35
N PRO A 164 -12.53 19.85 6.94
CA PRO A 164 -13.66 20.65 7.45
C PRO A 164 -13.30 21.58 8.61
N ASN A 165 -12.28 21.23 9.39
CA ASN A 165 -11.95 21.91 10.64
C ASN A 165 -10.58 22.60 10.67
N VAL A 166 -9.78 22.46 9.59
CA VAL A 166 -8.53 23.20 9.42
C VAL A 166 -8.60 23.99 8.12
N PRO A 167 -8.86 25.30 8.18
CA PRO A 167 -8.98 26.12 6.97
C PRO A 167 -7.70 26.08 6.14
N ASN A 168 -7.87 26.13 4.82
CA ASN A 168 -6.79 26.17 3.83
C ASN A 168 -5.89 24.92 3.77
N LEU A 169 -6.26 23.82 4.47
CA LEU A 169 -5.59 22.53 4.34
C LEU A 169 -6.35 21.67 3.34
N TYR A 170 -5.74 21.41 2.21
CA TYR A 170 -6.26 20.53 1.15
C TYR A 170 -5.50 19.21 1.12
N VAL A 171 -6.23 18.14 0.89
CA VAL A 171 -5.67 16.76 0.92
C VAL A 171 -6.21 15.97 -0.26
N ALA A 172 -5.36 15.13 -0.84
CA ALA A 172 -5.73 14.18 -1.91
C ALA A 172 -4.88 12.91 -1.83
N GLY A 173 -5.33 11.85 -2.50
CA GLY A 173 -4.65 10.56 -2.55
C GLY A 173 -4.77 9.76 -1.25
N GLU A 174 -3.82 8.86 -1.00
CA GLU A 174 -3.89 7.91 0.12
C GLU A 174 -3.96 8.55 1.52
N ALA A 175 -3.60 9.84 1.64
CA ALA A 175 -3.74 10.57 2.89
C ALA A 175 -5.21 10.92 3.24
N VAL A 176 -6.14 10.77 2.30
CA VAL A 176 -7.57 11.04 2.51
C VAL A 176 -8.29 9.81 3.01
N GLY A 177 -9.10 9.97 4.06
CA GLY A 177 -10.02 8.95 4.54
C GLY A 177 -11.39 9.03 3.85
N GLY A 178 -12.04 7.87 3.66
CA GLY A 178 -13.45 7.80 3.29
C GLY A 178 -13.77 7.72 1.81
N ILE A 179 -12.91 8.16 0.89
CA ILE A 179 -13.17 8.12 -0.56
C ILE A 179 -13.47 6.68 -1.03
N HIS A 180 -12.75 5.72 -0.51
CA HIS A 180 -12.90 4.30 -0.86
C HIS A 180 -13.67 3.49 0.18
N GLY A 181 -14.30 4.15 1.15
CA GLY A 181 -14.86 3.45 2.29
C GLY A 181 -13.79 2.69 3.07
N ARG A 182 -14.09 1.45 3.47
CA ARG A 182 -13.18 0.61 4.26
C ARG A 182 -12.37 -0.40 3.44
N ASN A 183 -12.63 -0.50 2.11
CA ASN A 183 -12.00 -1.51 1.25
C ASN A 183 -11.90 -1.03 -0.19
N ARG A 184 -10.76 -0.50 -0.58
CA ARG A 184 -10.52 0.05 -1.90
C ARG A 184 -10.53 -1.03 -3.00
N LEU A 185 -11.23 -0.77 -4.10
CA LEU A 185 -11.17 -1.59 -5.31
C LEU A 185 -9.84 -1.40 -6.06
N MET A 186 -9.40 -2.46 -6.73
CA MET A 186 -8.16 -2.46 -7.54
C MET A 186 -8.15 -1.31 -8.55
N GLY A 187 -7.03 -0.59 -8.62
CA GLY A 187 -6.82 0.50 -9.59
C GLY A 187 -7.39 1.85 -9.17
N ASN A 188 -8.39 1.91 -8.29
CA ASN A 188 -9.07 3.14 -7.92
C ASN A 188 -8.17 4.19 -7.25
N SER A 189 -7.04 3.79 -6.64
CA SER A 189 -6.09 4.76 -6.09
C SER A 189 -5.46 5.66 -7.15
N LEU A 190 -5.24 5.14 -8.37
CA LEU A 190 -4.72 5.95 -9.48
C LEU A 190 -5.77 6.95 -9.98
N LEU A 191 -7.04 6.56 -10.03
CA LEU A 191 -8.14 7.47 -10.36
C LEU A 191 -8.30 8.56 -9.29
N ASP A 192 -8.20 8.16 -8.02
CA ASP A 192 -8.28 9.05 -6.87
C ASP A 192 -7.23 10.17 -6.98
N ILE A 193 -5.94 9.83 -7.07
CA ILE A 193 -4.88 10.84 -7.12
C ILE A 193 -5.02 11.79 -8.32
N ILE A 194 -5.55 11.33 -9.45
CA ILE A 194 -5.76 12.17 -10.64
C ILE A 194 -6.99 13.08 -10.46
N VAL A 195 -8.13 12.50 -10.10
CA VAL A 195 -9.40 13.22 -10.03
C VAL A 195 -9.44 14.16 -8.83
N PHE A 196 -9.22 13.62 -7.64
CA PHE A 196 -9.30 14.41 -6.40
C PHE A 196 -8.07 15.30 -6.21
N GLY A 197 -6.89 14.86 -6.65
CA GLY A 197 -5.69 15.70 -6.67
C GLY A 197 -5.87 16.95 -7.55
N ARG A 198 -6.48 16.78 -8.73
CA ARG A 198 -6.80 17.92 -9.61
C ARG A 198 -7.85 18.84 -8.98
N SER A 199 -8.89 18.27 -8.37
CA SER A 199 -9.95 19.03 -7.71
C SER A 199 -9.40 19.84 -6.54
N ALA A 200 -8.72 19.18 -5.61
CA ALA A 200 -8.10 19.82 -4.46
C ALA A 200 -7.09 20.92 -4.87
N GLY A 201 -6.24 20.63 -5.87
CA GLY A 201 -5.26 21.60 -6.36
C GLY A 201 -5.91 22.86 -6.97
N ARG A 202 -6.98 22.70 -7.74
CA ARG A 202 -7.73 23.86 -8.30
C ARG A 202 -8.39 24.69 -7.21
N ASN A 203 -9.06 24.03 -6.27
CA ASN A 203 -9.74 24.72 -5.16
C ASN A 203 -8.72 25.42 -4.24
N ALA A 204 -7.59 24.79 -3.96
CA ALA A 204 -6.47 25.39 -3.23
C ALA A 204 -5.92 26.63 -3.95
N ALA A 205 -5.74 26.59 -5.27
CA ALA A 205 -5.27 27.73 -6.06
C ALA A 205 -6.26 28.91 -6.03
N HIS A 206 -7.56 28.65 -6.17
CA HIS A 206 -8.59 29.68 -6.02
C HIS A 206 -8.56 30.30 -4.62
N ARG A 207 -8.49 29.48 -3.60
CA ARG A 207 -8.45 29.94 -2.21
C ARG A 207 -7.19 30.74 -1.90
N ALA A 208 -6.04 30.33 -2.47
CA ALA A 208 -4.77 31.05 -2.27
C ALA A 208 -4.80 32.47 -2.79
N ALA A 209 -5.54 32.76 -3.88
CA ALA A 209 -5.69 34.09 -4.44
C ALA A 209 -6.42 35.07 -3.48
N GLU A 210 -7.23 34.56 -2.58
CA GLU A 210 -8.03 35.30 -1.60
C GLU A 210 -7.42 35.32 -0.18
N THR A 211 -6.37 34.52 0.04
CA THR A 211 -5.80 34.31 1.37
C THR A 211 -4.57 35.18 1.59
N VAL A 212 -4.60 35.97 2.64
CA VAL A 212 -3.42 36.72 3.10
C VAL A 212 -2.63 35.82 4.06
N PRO A 213 -1.37 35.48 3.75
CA PRO A 213 -0.55 34.65 4.65
C PRO A 213 -0.32 35.34 5.99
N ALA A 214 -0.44 34.62 7.08
CA ALA A 214 -0.02 35.09 8.39
C ALA A 214 1.52 35.24 8.45
N LYS A 215 2.03 35.90 9.47
CA LYS A 215 3.47 36.01 9.71
C LYS A 215 4.05 34.61 9.90
N LEU A 216 5.02 34.23 9.06
CA LEU A 216 5.70 32.96 9.16
C LEU A 216 6.62 32.93 10.40
N THR A 217 6.54 31.84 11.18
CA THR A 217 7.40 31.61 12.34
C THR A 217 7.89 30.16 12.33
N LEU A 218 8.95 29.88 13.09
CA LEU A 218 9.47 28.52 13.34
C LEU A 218 9.12 28.01 14.74
N ASN A 219 8.16 28.61 15.41
CA ASN A 219 7.78 28.23 16.79
C ASN A 219 7.40 26.74 16.87
N HIS A 220 6.71 26.22 15.87
CA HIS A 220 6.34 24.80 15.80
C HIS A 220 7.56 23.85 15.79
N VAL A 221 8.71 24.28 15.25
CA VAL A 221 9.94 23.51 15.26
C VAL A 221 10.49 23.45 16.68
N ALA A 222 10.58 24.59 17.37
CA ALA A 222 11.04 24.65 18.75
C ALA A 222 10.13 23.85 19.70
N GLU A 223 8.80 23.89 19.48
CA GLU A 223 7.82 23.09 20.23
C GLU A 223 8.03 21.59 20.00
N PHE A 224 8.29 21.20 18.76
CA PHE A 224 8.56 19.79 18.43
C PHE A 224 9.89 19.29 19.06
N GLU A 225 10.95 20.09 18.97
CA GLU A 225 12.22 19.77 19.60
C GLU A 225 12.08 19.64 21.13
N ALA A 226 11.29 20.49 21.76
CA ALA A 226 10.99 20.39 23.18
C ALA A 226 10.22 19.09 23.52
N GLN A 227 9.28 18.66 22.64
CA GLN A 227 8.58 17.37 22.82
C GLN A 227 9.53 16.17 22.69
N LEU A 228 10.44 16.18 21.71
CA LEU A 228 11.46 15.13 21.56
C LEU A 228 12.34 15.03 22.80
N LYS A 229 12.83 16.15 23.29
CA LYS A 229 13.65 16.23 24.49
C LYS A 229 12.90 15.73 25.72
N ALA A 230 11.63 16.12 25.90
CA ALA A 230 10.78 15.64 27.00
C ALA A 230 10.52 14.13 26.94
N ALA A 231 10.50 13.55 25.74
CA ALA A 231 10.36 12.11 25.51
C ALA A 231 11.70 11.35 25.64
N GLY A 232 12.80 12.02 25.98
CA GLY A 232 14.14 11.41 26.07
C GLY A 232 14.72 10.98 24.72
N ILE A 233 14.20 11.54 23.62
CA ILE A 233 14.68 11.28 22.26
C ILE A 233 15.73 12.33 21.92
N GLU A 234 16.99 11.94 22.03
CA GLU A 234 18.13 12.76 21.61
C GLU A 234 18.76 12.10 20.38
N THR A 235 18.98 12.89 19.33
CA THR A 235 19.66 12.42 18.13
C THR A 235 20.48 13.54 17.50
N GLU A 236 21.71 13.21 17.10
CA GLU A 236 22.55 14.05 16.26
C GLU A 236 22.31 13.81 14.78
N ALA A 237 21.37 12.92 14.43
CA ALA A 237 21.04 12.60 13.06
C ALA A 237 20.47 13.82 12.33
N VAL A 238 21.13 14.24 11.28
CA VAL A 238 20.70 15.32 10.40
C VAL A 238 20.09 14.70 9.16
N SER A 239 18.94 15.20 8.72
CA SER A 239 18.34 14.75 7.48
C SER A 239 19.30 14.98 6.30
N PRO A 240 19.59 13.97 5.48
CA PRO A 240 20.44 14.16 4.31
C PRO A 240 19.77 15.12 3.34
N LYS A 241 20.58 15.85 2.56
CA LYS A 241 20.06 16.64 1.42
C LYS A 241 19.47 15.68 0.40
N LEU A 242 18.16 15.65 0.28
CA LEU A 242 17.44 14.76 -0.63
C LEU A 242 17.43 15.26 -2.07
N LEU A 243 17.67 16.55 -2.29
CA LEU A 243 17.70 17.16 -3.62
C LEU A 243 19.16 17.49 -3.99
N PRO A 244 19.63 17.03 -5.17
CA PRO A 244 20.90 17.46 -5.69
C PRO A 244 20.88 18.96 -5.96
N ASP A 245 22.04 19.61 -5.86
CA ASP A 245 22.19 21.00 -6.22
C ASP A 245 22.21 21.15 -7.74
N TYR A 246 21.04 21.38 -8.32
CA TYR A 246 20.85 21.55 -9.77
C TYR A 246 21.51 22.82 -10.34
N ARG A 247 22.06 23.72 -9.52
CA ARG A 247 22.78 24.91 -9.96
C ARG A 247 24.23 24.66 -10.30
N ARG A 248 24.74 23.51 -9.91
CA ARG A 248 26.08 23.05 -10.31
C ARG A 248 25.96 22.26 -11.62
N LYS A 249 26.30 22.90 -12.74
CA LYS A 249 26.71 22.25 -13.96
C LYS A 249 28.24 22.19 -14.00
#